data_45d10d83c72c39bb0ef4120c385667ff
#
_entry.id   45d10d83c72c39bb0ef4120c385667ff
#
_cell.length_a   1.000
_cell.length_b   1.000
_cell.length_c   1.000
_cell.angle_alpha   90.00
_cell.angle_beta   90.00
_cell.angle_gamma   90.00
#
_symmetry.space_group_name_H-M   'P 1'
#
loop_
_entity.id
_entity.type
_entity.pdbx_description
1 polymer ?
#
loop_
_entity_poly.entity_id
_entity_poly.type
_entity_poly.pdbx_seq_one_letter_code
_entity_poly.pdbx_strand_id
1 'polypeptide(L)'
;CLDAVTDTDSDGVLDIVDIDDDNDGVLDSIEQNGCYSTGANISTLTFSGTAVTAKTMNTITSSNTNSWISSYSTENFALPLSLKFKRPTVGNTAMIGLLPAYGTQTPASYTNEDYKFYFTSTNVNVPFGTTYNVTQTATAQDEYSIDISATGYVTMKINGVQKAAFQGVNSAYKISIAGLTTTVFS
;
A
#
# COMPACT_ATOMS: atom_id res chain seq x y z
N CYS A 1 13.69 -14.16 1.77
CA CYS A 1 14.65 -14.07 2.88
C CYS A 1 15.75 -15.06 2.63
N LEU A 2 16.92 -14.60 2.21
CA LEU A 2 18.07 -15.47 2.00
C LEU A 2 18.54 -15.98 3.36
N ASP A 3 18.36 -17.26 3.61
CA ASP A 3 19.03 -17.95 4.70
C ASP A 3 20.43 -18.32 4.20
N ALA A 4 21.48 -17.87 4.88
CA ALA A 4 22.89 -18.02 4.47
C ALA A 4 23.38 -19.49 4.36
N VAL A 5 22.48 -20.45 4.53
CA VAL A 5 22.73 -21.89 4.45
C VAL A 5 21.72 -22.64 3.56
N THR A 6 20.88 -21.92 2.80
CA THR A 6 19.96 -22.50 1.84
C THR A 6 20.65 -22.70 0.49
N ASP A 7 20.27 -23.72 -0.24
CA ASP A 7 20.63 -24.06 -1.59
C ASP A 7 19.31 -24.57 -2.21
N THR A 8 18.57 -23.65 -2.82
CA THR A 8 17.15 -23.83 -3.16
C THR A 8 16.98 -24.83 -4.30
N ASP A 9 17.84 -24.81 -5.31
CA ASP A 9 17.79 -25.72 -6.45
C ASP A 9 18.67 -26.97 -6.28
N SER A 10 19.50 -26.99 -5.22
CA SER A 10 20.38 -28.09 -4.86
C SER A 10 21.50 -28.35 -5.88
N ASP A 11 22.02 -27.33 -6.54
CA ASP A 11 23.12 -27.42 -7.50
C ASP A 11 24.49 -27.36 -6.84
N GLY A 12 24.56 -27.02 -5.54
CA GLY A 12 25.78 -26.97 -4.72
C GLY A 12 26.33 -25.53 -4.59
N VAL A 13 25.65 -24.54 -5.11
CA VAL A 13 25.89 -23.12 -4.87
C VAL A 13 24.85 -22.66 -3.85
N LEU A 14 25.27 -21.94 -2.81
CA LEU A 14 24.34 -21.44 -1.81
C LEU A 14 23.62 -20.18 -2.33
N ASP A 15 22.35 -20.01 -2.00
CA ASP A 15 21.50 -18.86 -2.38
C ASP A 15 22.19 -17.50 -2.19
N ILE A 16 23.06 -17.36 -1.19
CA ILE A 16 23.78 -16.11 -0.91
C ILE A 16 24.83 -15.73 -1.99
N VAL A 17 25.25 -16.68 -2.83
CA VAL A 17 26.25 -16.49 -3.89
C VAL A 17 25.75 -16.95 -5.26
N ASP A 18 24.58 -17.56 -5.31
CA ASP A 18 23.87 -17.88 -6.53
C ASP A 18 23.26 -16.62 -7.14
N ILE A 19 23.02 -16.59 -8.40
CA ILE A 19 22.41 -15.48 -9.14
C ILE A 19 21.01 -15.81 -9.67
N ASP A 20 20.58 -17.07 -9.49
CA ASP A 20 19.30 -17.63 -9.93
C ASP A 20 18.99 -18.82 -8.99
N ASP A 21 18.58 -18.49 -7.74
CA ASP A 21 18.49 -19.40 -6.58
C ASP A 21 17.65 -20.66 -6.85
N ASP A 22 16.66 -20.60 -7.75
CA ASP A 22 15.79 -21.73 -8.08
C ASP A 22 15.96 -22.27 -9.51
N ASN A 23 16.92 -21.72 -10.25
CA ASN A 23 17.36 -22.15 -11.59
C ASN A 23 16.21 -22.19 -12.61
N ASP A 24 15.24 -21.26 -12.47
CA ASP A 24 14.11 -21.14 -13.40
C ASP A 24 14.43 -20.31 -14.66
N GLY A 25 15.63 -19.70 -14.68
CA GLY A 25 16.15 -18.87 -15.77
C GLY A 25 15.80 -17.38 -15.61
N VAL A 26 15.27 -16.98 -14.48
CA VAL A 26 15.06 -15.58 -14.08
C VAL A 26 16.04 -15.28 -12.95
N LEU A 27 16.90 -14.29 -13.12
CA LEU A 27 17.90 -13.95 -12.10
C LEU A 27 17.21 -13.44 -10.82
N ASP A 28 17.72 -13.81 -9.64
CA ASP A 28 17.24 -13.32 -8.34
C ASP A 28 17.10 -11.82 -8.27
N SER A 29 18.04 -11.08 -8.87
CA SER A 29 17.96 -9.61 -8.94
C SER A 29 16.74 -9.09 -9.69
N ILE A 30 16.12 -9.93 -10.54
CA ILE A 30 14.89 -9.63 -11.28
C ILE A 30 13.68 -10.11 -10.48
N GLU A 31 13.77 -11.30 -9.88
CA GLU A 31 12.73 -11.89 -9.03
C GLU A 31 12.60 -11.14 -7.71
N GLN A 32 13.71 -10.84 -7.06
CA GLN A 32 13.76 -10.05 -5.83
C GLN A 32 13.22 -8.64 -5.99
N ASN A 33 13.15 -8.09 -7.20
CA ASN A 33 12.35 -6.89 -7.46
C ASN A 33 10.84 -7.11 -7.20
N GLY A 34 10.39 -8.37 -7.06
CA GLY A 34 9.06 -8.73 -6.54
C GLY A 34 9.01 -9.00 -5.04
N CYS A 35 10.15 -9.25 -4.38
CA CYS A 35 10.26 -9.60 -2.96
C CYS A 35 10.91 -8.54 -2.08
N TYR A 36 11.12 -7.30 -2.54
CA TYR A 36 11.45 -6.23 -1.61
C TYR A 36 10.22 -5.82 -0.82
N SER A 37 9.87 -6.66 0.13
CA SER A 37 9.33 -6.12 1.34
C SER A 37 10.45 -6.00 2.39
N THR A 38 11.37 -5.09 2.19
CA THR A 38 11.77 -4.32 3.36
C THR A 38 10.51 -3.54 3.72
N GLY A 39 9.52 -4.26 4.27
CA GLY A 39 8.29 -3.65 4.74
C GLY A 39 8.71 -2.53 5.67
N ALA A 40 8.50 -1.28 5.26
CA ALA A 40 8.79 -0.17 6.13
C ALA A 40 8.07 -0.47 7.44
N ASN A 41 8.81 -0.61 8.52
CA ASN A 41 8.21 -0.87 9.82
C ASN A 41 7.28 0.32 10.11
N ILE A 42 5.97 0.08 10.08
CA ILE A 42 4.95 1.12 10.22
C ILE A 42 5.17 1.95 11.49
N SER A 43 5.71 1.34 12.55
CA SER A 43 5.99 2.05 13.79
C SER A 43 7.07 3.13 13.65
N THR A 44 7.97 3.01 12.68
CA THR A 44 9.05 3.98 12.42
C THR A 44 8.63 5.10 11.46
N LEU A 45 7.53 4.93 10.71
CA LEU A 45 7.04 5.96 9.80
C LEU A 45 6.58 7.19 10.58
N THR A 46 6.86 8.36 10.06
CA THR A 46 6.39 9.63 10.60
C THR A 46 5.24 10.15 9.75
N PHE A 47 4.21 10.67 10.37
CA PHE A 47 3.04 11.22 9.68
C PHE A 47 2.87 12.72 9.98
N SER A 48 2.69 13.49 8.93
CA SER A 48 2.20 14.87 8.99
C SER A 48 0.68 14.87 8.98
N GLY A 49 0.05 15.79 9.71
CA GLY A 49 -1.42 15.86 9.85
C GLY A 49 -1.90 15.15 11.12
N THR A 50 -3.23 15.05 11.27
CA THR A 50 -3.87 14.63 12.53
C THR A 50 -4.71 13.36 12.43
N ALA A 51 -4.77 12.73 11.23
CA ALA A 51 -5.58 11.54 11.04
C ALA A 51 -4.98 10.29 11.71
N VAL A 52 -3.67 10.17 11.76
CA VAL A 52 -3.00 9.03 12.41
C VAL A 52 -2.84 9.31 13.89
N THR A 53 -3.49 8.51 14.74
CA THR A 53 -3.50 8.67 16.21
C THR A 53 -2.67 7.61 16.93
N ALA A 54 -2.49 6.43 16.34
CA ALA A 54 -1.66 5.39 16.88
C ALA A 54 -1.04 4.54 15.78
N LYS A 55 0.14 4.02 16.05
CA LYS A 55 0.89 3.10 15.18
C LYS A 55 1.47 1.97 16.03
N THR A 56 1.46 0.77 15.48
CA THR A 56 2.24 -0.37 15.97
C THR A 56 3.13 -0.88 14.85
N MET A 57 3.86 -1.96 15.07
CA MET A 57 4.68 -2.59 14.05
C MET A 57 3.86 -2.92 12.77
N ASN A 58 2.59 -3.32 12.93
CA ASN A 58 1.75 -3.85 11.87
C ASN A 58 0.42 -3.10 11.70
N THR A 59 0.16 -2.03 12.44
CA THR A 59 -1.12 -1.34 12.35
C THR A 59 -0.99 0.17 12.39
N ILE A 60 -1.91 0.82 11.66
CA ILE A 60 -2.15 2.26 11.73
C ILE A 60 -3.60 2.47 12.17
N THR A 61 -3.81 3.34 13.15
CA THR A 61 -5.15 3.71 13.60
C THR A 61 -5.44 5.15 13.18
N SER A 62 -6.56 5.37 12.49
CA SER A 62 -7.05 6.69 12.17
C SER A 62 -7.91 7.27 13.31
N SER A 63 -7.98 8.59 13.35
CA SER A 63 -8.77 9.34 14.33
C SER A 63 -10.28 9.26 14.08
N ASN A 64 -11.05 9.53 15.12
CA ASN A 64 -12.48 9.79 15.07
C ASN A 64 -12.77 11.25 15.51
N THR A 65 -13.13 12.10 14.57
CA THR A 65 -13.47 13.50 14.85
C THR A 65 -14.82 13.91 14.30
N ASN A 66 -15.57 12.98 13.66
CA ASN A 66 -16.78 13.25 12.89
C ASN A 66 -16.59 14.33 11.78
N SER A 67 -15.34 14.59 11.45
CA SER A 67 -14.92 15.45 10.34
C SER A 67 -13.77 14.79 9.62
N TRP A 68 -13.70 14.95 8.29
CA TRP A 68 -12.60 14.43 7.52
C TRP A 68 -11.29 15.10 7.93
N ILE A 69 -10.38 14.32 8.43
CA ILE A 69 -9.00 14.71 8.71
C ILE A 69 -8.06 13.75 8.01
N SER A 70 -6.87 14.20 7.73
CA SER A 70 -5.90 13.43 6.96
C SER A 70 -4.50 13.51 7.51
N SER A 71 -3.70 12.53 7.14
CA SER A 71 -2.25 12.46 7.37
C SER A 71 -1.58 11.82 6.17
N TYR A 72 -0.32 12.16 5.96
CA TYR A 72 0.54 11.49 4.99
C TYR A 72 1.92 11.25 5.60
N SER A 73 2.58 10.17 5.16
CA SER A 73 3.94 9.88 5.62
C SER A 73 4.91 11.00 5.24
N THR A 74 5.87 11.30 6.09
CA THR A 74 6.95 12.24 5.74
C THR A 74 7.95 11.61 4.81
N GLU A 75 8.09 10.29 4.90
CA GLU A 75 8.93 9.47 4.04
C GLU A 75 8.35 9.38 2.63
N ASN A 76 9.27 9.32 1.65
CA ASN A 76 8.96 9.08 0.24
C ASN A 76 9.38 7.66 -0.13
N PHE A 77 8.50 6.96 -0.82
CA PHE A 77 8.73 5.61 -1.32
C PHE A 77 8.96 5.66 -2.83
N ALA A 78 10.11 5.17 -3.28
CA ALA A 78 10.46 5.10 -4.70
C ALA A 78 9.68 3.97 -5.41
N LEU A 79 9.64 4.01 -6.74
CA LEU A 79 9.10 2.94 -7.56
C LEU A 79 10.16 1.87 -7.86
N PRO A 80 9.78 0.60 -8.04
CA PRO A 80 8.42 0.07 -7.89
C PRO A 80 7.97 0.03 -6.43
N LEU A 81 6.65 0.07 -6.19
CA LEU A 81 6.07 0.18 -4.86
C LEU A 81 4.81 -0.69 -4.74
N SER A 82 4.66 -1.39 -3.63
CA SER A 82 3.43 -2.09 -3.27
C SER A 82 2.98 -1.69 -1.86
N LEU A 83 1.75 -1.21 -1.75
CA LEU A 83 1.06 -1.00 -0.47
C LEU A 83 0.02 -2.10 -0.31
N LYS A 84 0.22 -2.99 0.67
CA LYS A 84 -0.74 -4.05 1.02
C LYS A 84 -1.25 -3.82 2.43
N PHE A 85 -2.53 -4.03 2.64
CA PHE A 85 -3.14 -3.88 3.95
C PHE A 85 -4.46 -4.63 4.06
N LYS A 86 -4.92 -4.81 5.30
CA LYS A 86 -6.28 -5.24 5.66
C LYS A 86 -6.96 -4.16 6.47
N ARG A 87 -8.28 -4.22 6.55
CA ARG A 87 -9.09 -3.39 7.43
C ARG A 87 -9.87 -4.28 8.40
N PRO A 88 -9.26 -4.71 9.51
CA PRO A 88 -9.89 -5.65 10.44
C PRO A 88 -11.16 -5.10 11.11
N THR A 89 -11.33 -3.77 11.14
CA THR A 89 -12.53 -3.14 11.69
C THR A 89 -13.43 -2.65 10.56
N VAL A 90 -14.55 -3.32 10.32
CA VAL A 90 -15.61 -2.87 9.40
C VAL A 90 -16.59 -1.95 10.12
N GLY A 91 -17.40 -1.22 9.37
CA GLY A 91 -18.39 -0.30 9.92
C GLY A 91 -17.94 1.16 10.02
N ASN A 92 -16.69 1.46 9.71
CA ASN A 92 -16.07 2.77 9.82
C ASN A 92 -15.79 3.39 8.45
N THR A 93 -15.71 4.72 8.40
CA THR A 93 -15.47 5.47 7.17
C THR A 93 -14.05 6.05 7.18
N ALA A 94 -13.24 5.63 6.21
CA ALA A 94 -11.85 6.04 6.08
C ALA A 94 -11.33 5.86 4.66
N MET A 95 -10.17 6.43 4.37
CA MET A 95 -9.41 6.21 3.14
C MET A 95 -7.98 5.88 3.47
N ILE A 96 -7.37 5.01 2.66
CA ILE A 96 -5.93 4.75 2.67
C ILE A 96 -5.44 4.56 1.25
N GLY A 97 -4.26 5.06 0.96
CA GLY A 97 -3.66 4.95 -0.36
C GLY A 97 -2.30 5.61 -0.49
N LEU A 98 -1.93 5.89 -1.72
CA LEU A 98 -0.65 6.44 -2.12
C LEU A 98 -0.84 7.81 -2.77
N LEU A 99 -0.15 8.82 -2.25
CA LEU A 99 -0.14 10.19 -2.73
C LEU A 99 1.19 10.48 -3.42
N PRO A 100 1.21 10.96 -4.68
CA PRO A 100 2.47 11.39 -5.33
C PRO A 100 3.22 12.42 -4.49
N ALA A 101 4.54 12.24 -4.35
CA ALA A 101 5.39 13.04 -3.46
C ALA A 101 5.91 14.35 -4.10
N TYR A 102 5.22 14.89 -5.10
CA TYR A 102 5.56 16.15 -5.74
C TYR A 102 4.54 17.26 -5.42
N GLY A 103 4.98 18.50 -5.56
CA GLY A 103 4.13 19.67 -5.33
C GLY A 103 3.82 19.93 -3.86
N THR A 104 2.92 20.88 -3.62
CA THR A 104 2.46 21.18 -2.27
C THR A 104 1.50 20.09 -1.81
N GLN A 105 1.91 19.35 -0.79
CA GLN A 105 1.09 18.30 -0.19
C GLN A 105 -0.03 18.96 0.62
N THR A 106 -1.21 19.01 0.06
CA THR A 106 -2.40 19.28 0.87
C THR A 106 -2.86 17.99 1.52
N PRO A 107 -3.15 17.98 2.82
CA PRO A 107 -3.71 16.80 3.47
C PRO A 107 -4.90 16.29 2.66
N ALA A 108 -4.98 14.97 2.49
CA ALA A 108 -5.94 14.32 1.62
C ALA A 108 -7.34 14.89 1.83
N SER A 109 -7.76 15.73 0.92
CA SER A 109 -9.18 15.96 0.76
C SER A 109 -9.72 14.80 -0.09
N TYR A 110 -10.98 14.54 0.04
CA TYR A 110 -11.76 13.58 -0.74
C TYR A 110 -11.54 13.69 -2.26
N THR A 111 -11.06 14.84 -2.73
CA THR A 111 -10.90 15.20 -4.15
C THR A 111 -9.47 15.14 -4.67
N ASN A 112 -8.48 14.74 -3.86
CA ASN A 112 -7.08 14.71 -4.28
C ASN A 112 -6.76 13.51 -5.16
N GLU A 113 -5.73 13.67 -5.99
CA GLU A 113 -5.27 12.72 -7.02
C GLU A 113 -4.54 11.49 -6.45
N ASP A 114 -4.81 11.11 -5.21
CA ASP A 114 -4.21 9.93 -4.60
C ASP A 114 -4.90 8.65 -5.09
N TYR A 115 -4.11 7.60 -5.22
CA TYR A 115 -4.59 6.25 -5.49
C TYR A 115 -5.01 5.63 -4.17
N LYS A 116 -6.30 5.51 -3.92
CA LYS A 116 -6.83 5.14 -2.61
C LYS A 116 -7.98 4.18 -2.67
N PHE A 117 -8.14 3.44 -1.60
CA PHE A 117 -9.39 2.76 -1.26
C PHE A 117 -10.21 3.65 -0.33
N TYR A 118 -11.47 3.86 -0.68
CA TYR A 118 -12.43 4.56 0.13
C TYR A 118 -13.41 3.58 0.78
N PHE A 119 -13.37 3.51 2.07
CA PHE A 119 -14.23 2.65 2.89
C PHE A 119 -15.40 3.45 3.44
N THR A 120 -16.60 2.92 3.26
CA THR A 120 -17.80 3.31 3.99
C THR A 120 -18.10 2.29 5.08
N SER A 121 -19.22 2.45 5.78
CA SER A 121 -19.61 1.49 6.84
C SER A 121 -19.68 0.03 6.36
N THR A 122 -20.08 -0.20 5.13
CA THR A 122 -20.31 -1.55 4.59
C THR A 122 -19.52 -1.86 3.33
N ASN A 123 -19.07 -0.85 2.60
CA ASN A 123 -18.48 -1.02 1.27
C ASN A 123 -17.06 -0.48 1.19
N VAL A 124 -16.32 -1.01 0.22
CA VAL A 124 -15.12 -0.40 -0.31
C VAL A 124 -15.38 0.10 -1.72
N ASN A 125 -14.90 1.30 -1.99
CA ASN A 125 -14.92 1.93 -3.29
C ASN A 125 -13.50 2.10 -3.79
N VAL A 126 -13.27 1.78 -5.06
CA VAL A 126 -12.01 2.04 -5.76
C VAL A 126 -12.24 3.24 -6.67
N PRO A 127 -11.83 4.44 -6.25
CA PRO A 127 -12.04 5.63 -7.07
C PRO A 127 -11.10 5.62 -8.29
N PHE A 128 -11.64 6.05 -9.42
CA PHE A 128 -10.89 6.36 -10.63
C PHE A 128 -11.29 7.76 -11.10
N GLY A 129 -10.36 8.68 -11.03
CA GLY A 129 -10.67 10.11 -11.22
C GLY A 129 -11.68 10.60 -10.17
N THR A 130 -12.73 11.26 -10.62
CA THR A 130 -13.84 11.75 -9.75
C THR A 130 -14.96 10.71 -9.56
N THR A 131 -14.87 9.56 -10.21
CA THR A 131 -15.93 8.54 -10.24
C THR A 131 -15.46 7.26 -9.55
N TYR A 132 -16.32 6.63 -8.77
CA TYR A 132 -16.05 5.31 -8.21
C TYR A 132 -16.36 4.24 -9.25
N ASN A 133 -15.34 3.53 -9.72
CA ASN A 133 -15.51 2.50 -10.75
C ASN A 133 -15.97 1.15 -10.19
N VAL A 134 -15.61 0.84 -8.94
CA VAL A 134 -15.94 -0.42 -8.29
C VAL A 134 -16.41 -0.14 -6.88
N THR A 135 -17.59 -0.64 -6.57
CA THR A 135 -18.12 -0.70 -5.19
C THR A 135 -18.42 -2.14 -4.85
N GLN A 136 -17.87 -2.64 -3.77
CA GLN A 136 -18.21 -3.96 -3.26
C GLN A 136 -18.32 -3.95 -1.75
N THR A 137 -19.04 -4.93 -1.19
CA THR A 137 -19.11 -5.14 0.25
C THR A 137 -17.72 -5.45 0.77
N ALA A 138 -17.30 -4.73 1.80
CA ALA A 138 -16.01 -4.92 2.47
C ALA A 138 -16.16 -5.87 3.66
N THR A 139 -15.20 -6.77 3.84
CA THR A 139 -15.11 -7.67 4.98
C THR A 139 -13.81 -7.45 5.75
N ALA A 140 -13.76 -7.90 7.00
CA ALA A 140 -12.54 -7.80 7.82
C ALA A 140 -11.40 -8.72 7.33
N GLN A 141 -11.70 -9.67 6.46
CA GLN A 141 -10.73 -10.63 5.92
C GLN A 141 -10.14 -10.15 4.58
N ASP A 142 -10.76 -9.17 3.94
CA ASP A 142 -10.31 -8.71 2.62
C ASP A 142 -8.91 -8.11 2.71
N GLU A 143 -8.09 -8.48 1.74
CA GLU A 143 -6.77 -7.90 1.51
C GLU A 143 -6.84 -6.92 0.33
N TYR A 144 -6.27 -5.76 0.52
CA TYR A 144 -6.23 -4.67 -0.44
C TYR A 144 -4.79 -4.41 -0.87
N SER A 145 -4.55 -4.20 -2.16
CA SER A 145 -3.24 -3.76 -2.62
C SER A 145 -3.30 -2.64 -3.66
N ILE A 146 -2.31 -1.76 -3.61
CA ILE A 146 -2.00 -0.77 -4.63
C ILE A 146 -0.57 -1.06 -5.05
N ASP A 147 -0.40 -1.59 -6.25
CA ASP A 147 0.90 -1.91 -6.82
C ASP A 147 1.22 -0.86 -7.90
N ILE A 148 2.40 -0.24 -7.84
CA ILE A 148 2.87 0.72 -8.85
C ILE A 148 4.18 0.22 -9.42
N SER A 149 4.21 -0.01 -10.72
CA SER A 149 5.41 -0.48 -11.44
C SER A 149 6.51 0.58 -11.49
N ALA A 150 7.70 0.18 -11.90
CA ALA A 150 8.83 1.09 -12.12
C ALA A 150 8.52 2.21 -13.16
N THR A 151 7.54 1.99 -14.03
CA THR A 151 7.09 2.98 -15.03
C THR A 151 5.88 3.81 -14.57
N GLY A 152 5.44 3.63 -13.32
CA GLY A 152 4.29 4.34 -12.77
C GLY A 152 2.93 3.74 -13.13
N TYR A 153 2.87 2.52 -13.70
CA TYR A 153 1.59 1.86 -13.97
C TYR A 153 0.98 1.33 -12.67
N VAL A 154 -0.22 1.78 -12.36
CA VAL A 154 -0.94 1.49 -11.12
C VAL A 154 -1.90 0.32 -11.32
N THR A 155 -1.89 -0.62 -10.38
CA THR A 155 -2.85 -1.72 -10.31
C THR A 155 -3.44 -1.77 -8.90
N MET A 156 -4.75 -1.74 -8.78
CA MET A 156 -5.47 -1.85 -7.51
C MET A 156 -6.23 -3.17 -7.44
N LYS A 157 -6.03 -3.92 -6.37
CA LYS A 157 -6.60 -5.26 -6.21
C LYS A 157 -7.35 -5.41 -4.88
N ILE A 158 -8.34 -6.28 -4.87
CA ILE A 158 -9.02 -6.77 -3.66
C ILE A 158 -8.97 -8.30 -3.71
N ASN A 159 -8.37 -8.93 -2.69
CA ASN A 159 -8.15 -10.37 -2.63
C ASN A 159 -7.41 -10.91 -3.86
N GLY A 160 -6.39 -10.19 -4.33
CA GLY A 160 -5.63 -10.51 -5.54
C GLY A 160 -6.34 -10.22 -6.86
N VAL A 161 -7.65 -9.93 -6.84
CA VAL A 161 -8.43 -9.63 -8.05
C VAL A 161 -8.31 -8.16 -8.42
N GLN A 162 -7.83 -7.88 -9.63
CA GLN A 162 -7.71 -6.52 -10.15
C GLN A 162 -9.08 -5.83 -10.24
N LYS A 163 -9.18 -4.63 -9.69
CA LYS A 163 -10.37 -3.78 -9.71
C LYS A 163 -10.18 -2.53 -10.55
N ALA A 164 -8.96 -2.00 -10.58
CA ALA A 164 -8.59 -0.89 -11.44
C ALA A 164 -7.14 -1.05 -11.91
N ALA A 165 -6.83 -0.55 -13.09
CA ALA A 165 -5.48 -0.42 -13.60
C ALA A 165 -5.41 0.75 -14.60
N PHE A 166 -4.36 1.57 -14.47
CA PHE A 166 -4.19 2.77 -15.30
C PHE A 166 -2.75 3.30 -15.25
N GLN A 167 -2.39 4.16 -16.18
CA GLN A 167 -1.13 4.87 -16.12
C GLN A 167 -1.23 5.97 -15.06
N GLY A 168 -0.45 5.85 -14.02
CA GLY A 168 -0.27 6.86 -13.00
C GLY A 168 0.95 7.74 -13.26
N VAL A 169 1.36 8.48 -12.22
CA VAL A 169 2.52 9.37 -12.29
C VAL A 169 3.79 8.59 -11.96
N ASN A 170 4.84 8.80 -12.76
CA ASN A 170 6.17 8.27 -12.48
C ASN A 170 6.88 9.17 -11.47
N SER A 171 6.65 8.94 -10.19
CA SER A 171 7.20 9.72 -9.07
C SER A 171 7.39 8.82 -7.85
N ALA A 172 8.07 9.31 -6.82
CA ALA A 172 7.95 8.72 -5.48
C ALA A 172 6.57 9.00 -4.89
N TYR A 173 6.18 8.22 -3.90
CA TYR A 173 4.86 8.30 -3.26
C TYR A 173 4.99 8.37 -1.74
N LYS A 174 3.95 8.88 -1.10
CA LYS A 174 3.71 8.87 0.34
C LYS A 174 2.50 8.01 0.66
N ILE A 175 2.48 7.40 1.83
CA ILE A 175 1.26 6.78 2.34
C ILE A 175 0.32 7.91 2.79
N SER A 176 -0.92 7.87 2.32
CA SER A 176 -1.97 8.86 2.64
C SER A 176 -3.11 8.16 3.36
N ILE A 177 -3.56 8.73 4.47
CA ILE A 177 -4.66 8.22 5.28
C ILE A 177 -5.59 9.37 5.59
N ALA A 178 -6.88 9.16 5.38
CA ALA A 178 -7.93 10.08 5.81
C ALA A 178 -8.98 9.31 6.62
N GLY A 179 -9.43 9.88 7.71
CA GLY A 179 -10.41 9.26 8.60
C GLY A 179 -11.56 10.20 8.91
N LEU A 180 -12.77 9.66 8.92
CA LEU A 180 -13.96 10.29 9.47
C LEU A 180 -14.31 9.65 10.81
N THR A 181 -14.07 8.34 10.92
CA THR A 181 -14.28 7.55 12.12
C THR A 181 -13.04 6.70 12.41
N THR A 182 -12.86 6.28 13.66
CA THR A 182 -11.71 5.45 14.03
C THR A 182 -11.67 4.17 13.21
N THR A 183 -10.60 3.97 12.47
CA THR A 183 -10.39 2.78 11.64
C THR A 183 -8.97 2.25 11.85
N VAL A 184 -8.82 0.94 11.90
CA VAL A 184 -7.52 0.27 11.98
C VAL A 184 -7.21 -0.33 10.61
N PHE A 185 -5.99 -0.12 10.14
CA PHE A 185 -5.39 -0.78 8.98
C PHE A 185 -4.20 -1.62 9.45
N SER A 186 -4.07 -2.85 8.96
CA SER A 186 -3.01 -3.79 9.30
C SER A 186 -2.36 -4.42 8.06
#